data_daa3110b0d060930babac2492a735955
#
_entry.id   daa3110b0d060930babac2492a735955
#
_cell.length_a   1.000
_cell.length_b   1.000
_cell.length_c   1.000
_cell.angle_alpha   90.00
_cell.angle_beta   90.00
_cell.angle_gamma   90.00
#
_symmetry.space_group_name_H-M   'P 1'
#
loop_
_entity.id
_entity.type
_entity.pdbx_description
1 polymer ?
#
loop_
_entity_poly.entity_id
_entity_poly.type
_entity_poly.pdbx_seq_one_letter_code
_entity_poly.pdbx_strand_id
1 'polypeptide(L)'
;MSKLLARAKAKRFSAENSYHNMALDDAYIDECCFNLQQAIEFSLKYLVEMSGEQYVENHDIRAQMNKLKRLNAFIPSEDKLRLYASTINSWKVETRYNDKFVALIEDINEIRIIADELIKYCESLVRIE
;
A
#
# COMPACT_ATOMS: atom_id res chain seq x y z
N MET A 1 4.28 -9.38 18.80
CA MET A 1 3.42 -8.39 18.11
C MET A 1 4.03 -8.07 16.76
N SER A 2 3.20 -8.04 15.72
CA SER A 2 3.65 -7.75 14.37
C SER A 2 4.05 -6.28 14.22
N LYS A 3 5.06 -6.03 13.37
CA LYS A 3 5.49 -4.66 13.02
C LYS A 3 4.83 -4.16 11.72
N LEU A 4 3.89 -4.92 11.16
CA LEU A 4 3.33 -4.60 9.83
C LEU A 4 2.63 -3.24 9.80
N LEU A 5 1.80 -2.94 10.79
CA LEU A 5 1.11 -1.65 10.84
C LEU A 5 2.10 -0.50 11.03
N ALA A 6 3.08 -0.65 11.91
CA ALA A 6 4.11 0.37 12.10
C ALA A 6 4.91 0.60 10.81
N ARG A 7 5.23 -0.48 10.08
CA ARG A 7 5.92 -0.38 8.80
C ARG A 7 5.06 0.30 7.74
N ALA A 8 3.76 -0.05 7.68
CA ALA A 8 2.83 0.60 6.75
C ALA A 8 2.78 2.12 7.00
N LYS A 9 2.67 2.52 8.26
CA LYS A 9 2.64 3.94 8.64
C LYS A 9 3.94 4.65 8.29
N ALA A 10 5.09 4.02 8.56
CA ALA A 10 6.40 4.59 8.23
C ALA A 10 6.56 4.77 6.72
N LYS A 11 6.14 3.80 5.93
CA LYS A 11 6.19 3.90 4.46
C LYS A 11 5.24 4.97 3.94
N ARG A 12 4.05 5.08 4.53
CA ARG A 12 3.10 6.14 4.15
C ARG A 12 3.67 7.53 4.45
N PHE A 13 4.31 7.70 5.59
CA PHE A 13 4.98 8.96 5.96
C PHE A 13 6.07 9.30 4.94
N SER A 14 6.92 8.33 4.59
CA SER A 14 7.99 8.51 3.60
C SER A 14 7.41 8.88 2.22
N ALA A 15 6.30 8.25 1.82
CA ALA A 15 5.63 8.58 0.57
C ALA A 15 5.15 10.03 0.54
N GLU A 16 4.61 10.52 1.64
CA GLU A 16 4.13 11.90 1.71
C GLU A 16 5.28 12.90 1.63
N ASN A 17 6.40 12.63 2.28
CA ASN A 17 7.60 13.45 2.16
C ASN A 17 8.09 13.51 0.72
N SER A 18 8.15 12.37 0.04
CA SER A 18 8.55 12.31 -1.37
C SER A 18 7.55 13.04 -2.25
N TYR A 19 6.24 12.91 -1.97
CA TYR A 19 5.20 13.61 -2.71
C TYR A 19 5.42 15.13 -2.69
N HIS A 20 5.73 15.69 -1.52
CA HIS A 20 5.95 17.12 -1.39
C HIS A 20 7.25 17.59 -2.07
N ASN A 21 8.15 16.69 -2.39
CA ASN A 21 9.43 17.01 -3.02
C ASN A 21 9.47 16.66 -4.51
N MET A 22 8.36 16.18 -5.10
CA MET A 22 8.34 15.73 -6.51
C MET A 22 8.71 16.83 -7.50
N ALA A 23 8.46 18.09 -7.17
CA ALA A 23 8.82 19.21 -8.02
C ALA A 23 10.34 19.47 -8.06
N LEU A 24 11.10 18.93 -7.11
CA LEU A 24 12.54 19.12 -7.03
C LEU A 24 13.30 18.17 -7.95
N ASP A 25 12.83 16.92 -8.07
CA ASP A 25 13.48 15.89 -8.87
C ASP A 25 12.52 14.73 -9.12
N ASP A 26 12.57 14.15 -10.31
CA ASP A 26 11.74 13.01 -10.68
C ASP A 26 12.00 11.76 -9.83
N ALA A 27 13.18 11.66 -9.22
CA ALA A 27 13.49 10.57 -8.29
C ALA A 27 12.49 10.50 -7.13
N TYR A 28 11.94 11.63 -6.70
CA TYR A 28 10.93 11.66 -5.64
C TYR A 28 9.59 11.09 -6.08
N ILE A 29 9.29 11.11 -7.39
CA ILE A 29 8.10 10.45 -7.93
C ILE A 29 8.22 8.93 -7.70
N ASP A 30 9.36 8.36 -8.07
CA ASP A 30 9.62 6.93 -7.90
C ASP A 30 9.59 6.54 -6.42
N GLU A 31 10.22 7.32 -5.55
CA GLU A 31 10.21 7.06 -4.11
C GLU A 31 8.79 7.11 -3.54
N CYS A 32 7.99 8.09 -3.96
CA CYS A 32 6.61 8.19 -3.53
C CYS A 32 5.82 6.94 -3.93
N CYS A 33 5.90 6.53 -5.19
CA CYS A 33 5.19 5.36 -5.71
C CYS A 33 5.63 4.08 -5.00
N PHE A 34 6.93 3.88 -4.84
CA PHE A 34 7.46 2.69 -4.17
C PHE A 34 6.97 2.62 -2.73
N ASN A 35 7.04 3.72 -2.01
CA ASN A 35 6.60 3.75 -0.60
C ASN A 35 5.09 3.59 -0.45
N LEU A 36 4.29 4.09 -1.39
CA LEU A 36 2.84 3.84 -1.40
C LEU A 36 2.53 2.36 -1.61
N GLN A 37 3.22 1.70 -2.53
CA GLN A 37 3.07 0.27 -2.76
C GLN A 37 3.39 -0.50 -1.48
N GLN A 38 4.49 -0.16 -0.81
CA GLN A 38 4.89 -0.81 0.43
C GLN A 38 3.86 -0.58 1.55
N ALA A 39 3.35 0.63 1.68
CA ALA A 39 2.34 0.96 2.69
C ALA A 39 1.08 0.12 2.50
N ILE A 40 0.62 -0.03 1.26
CA ILE A 40 -0.58 -0.82 0.93
C ILE A 40 -0.32 -2.30 1.18
N GLU A 41 0.82 -2.82 0.73
CA GLU A 41 1.18 -4.23 0.93
C GLU A 41 1.20 -4.58 2.43
N PHE A 42 1.89 -3.79 3.25
CA PHE A 42 1.97 -4.04 4.69
C PHE A 42 0.62 -3.90 5.38
N SER A 43 -0.21 -2.96 4.95
CA SER A 43 -1.57 -2.79 5.50
C SER A 43 -2.43 -4.02 5.24
N LEU A 44 -2.41 -4.55 4.00
CA LEU A 44 -3.18 -5.74 3.66
C LEU A 44 -2.68 -6.97 4.41
N LYS A 45 -1.37 -7.13 4.53
CA LYS A 45 -0.78 -8.23 5.32
C LYS A 45 -1.20 -8.15 6.78
N TYR A 46 -1.24 -6.92 7.33
CA TYR A 46 -1.73 -6.71 8.70
C TYR A 46 -3.19 -7.14 8.85
N LEU A 47 -4.04 -6.82 7.88
CA LEU A 47 -5.45 -7.24 7.92
C LEU A 47 -5.59 -8.76 7.90
N VAL A 48 -4.76 -9.46 7.13
CA VAL A 48 -4.76 -10.93 7.12
C VAL A 48 -4.39 -11.47 8.50
N GLU A 49 -3.35 -10.93 9.13
CA GLU A 49 -2.95 -11.34 10.48
C GLU A 49 -4.04 -11.07 11.51
N MET A 50 -4.70 -9.92 11.41
CA MET A 50 -5.82 -9.59 12.32
C MET A 50 -7.02 -10.49 12.14
N SER A 51 -7.13 -11.15 10.99
CA SER A 51 -8.15 -12.17 10.73
C SER A 51 -7.77 -13.55 11.26
N GLY A 52 -6.64 -13.67 11.95
CA GLY A 52 -6.19 -14.92 12.56
C GLY A 52 -5.44 -15.85 11.63
N GLU A 53 -5.02 -15.38 10.46
CA GLU A 53 -4.33 -16.19 9.46
C GLU A 53 -2.95 -15.62 9.13
N GLN A 54 -2.11 -16.42 8.50
CA GLN A 54 -0.85 -15.93 7.96
C GLN A 54 -1.07 -15.28 6.61
N TYR A 55 -0.41 -14.14 6.38
CA TYR A 55 -0.45 -13.50 5.07
C TYR A 55 0.30 -14.35 4.03
N VAL A 56 -0.01 -14.13 2.76
CA VAL A 56 0.68 -14.79 1.65
C VAL A 56 2.09 -14.19 1.53
N GLU A 57 3.10 -15.04 1.46
CA GLU A 57 4.49 -14.58 1.37
C GLU A 57 4.88 -14.25 -0.07
N ASN A 58 4.35 -13.14 -0.57
CA ASN A 58 4.75 -12.55 -1.84
C ASN A 58 4.45 -11.04 -1.78
N HIS A 59 4.71 -10.34 -2.89
CA HIS A 59 4.52 -8.90 -2.97
C HIS A 59 3.29 -8.51 -3.78
N ASP A 60 2.45 -9.48 -4.15
CA ASP A 60 1.23 -9.21 -4.90
C ASP A 60 0.10 -8.84 -3.97
N ILE A 61 -0.38 -7.60 -4.07
CA ILE A 61 -1.49 -7.14 -3.22
C ILE A 61 -2.78 -7.91 -3.50
N ARG A 62 -2.97 -8.41 -4.74
CA ARG A 62 -4.15 -9.23 -5.06
C ARG A 62 -4.17 -10.54 -4.30
N ALA A 63 -3.02 -11.15 -4.06
CA ALA A 63 -2.94 -12.38 -3.28
C ALA A 63 -3.47 -12.15 -1.85
N GLN A 64 -3.11 -11.03 -1.23
CA GLN A 64 -3.61 -10.67 0.09
C GLN A 64 -5.11 -10.37 0.06
N MET A 65 -5.56 -9.62 -0.93
CA MET A 65 -6.99 -9.30 -1.11
C MET A 65 -7.83 -10.56 -1.29
N ASN A 66 -7.35 -11.49 -2.10
CA ASN A 66 -8.07 -12.75 -2.34
C ASN A 66 -8.13 -13.59 -1.05
N LYS A 67 -7.08 -13.62 -0.27
CA LYS A 67 -7.10 -14.30 1.03
C LYS A 67 -8.10 -13.65 1.98
N LEU A 68 -8.10 -12.33 2.07
CA LEU A 68 -9.08 -11.60 2.90
C LEU A 68 -10.51 -11.90 2.46
N LYS A 69 -10.76 -11.95 1.16
CA LYS A 69 -12.08 -12.28 0.63
C LYS A 69 -12.52 -13.69 1.01
N ARG A 70 -11.62 -14.66 0.93
CA ARG A 70 -11.91 -16.04 1.37
C ARG A 70 -12.24 -16.11 2.86
N LEU A 71 -11.66 -15.23 3.66
CA LEU A 71 -11.91 -15.15 5.10
C LEU A 71 -13.13 -14.29 5.45
N ASN A 72 -13.84 -13.79 4.44
CA ASN A 72 -14.95 -12.85 4.61
C ASN A 72 -14.58 -11.59 5.39
N ALA A 73 -13.32 -11.18 5.31
CA ALA A 73 -12.83 -9.97 5.97
C ALA A 73 -13.17 -8.74 5.14
N PHE A 74 -13.47 -7.64 5.83
CA PHE A 74 -13.74 -6.37 5.16
C PHE A 74 -12.43 -5.76 4.65
N ILE A 75 -12.48 -5.19 3.42
CA ILE A 75 -11.38 -4.45 2.83
C ILE A 75 -11.91 -3.05 2.51
N PRO A 76 -11.39 -1.99 3.17
CA PRO A 76 -11.83 -0.63 2.84
C PRO A 76 -11.43 -0.28 1.41
N SER A 77 -12.31 0.42 0.70
CA SER A 77 -12.09 0.85 -0.70
C SER A 77 -11.76 -0.31 -1.64
N GLU A 78 -12.36 -1.48 -1.41
CA GLU A 78 -12.02 -2.70 -2.16
C GLU A 78 -12.12 -2.50 -3.67
N ASP A 79 -13.17 -1.86 -4.16
CA ASP A 79 -13.36 -1.68 -5.61
C ASP A 79 -12.27 -0.82 -6.23
N LYS A 80 -11.89 0.28 -5.59
CA LYS A 80 -10.78 1.13 -6.04
C LYS A 80 -9.45 0.40 -5.95
N LEU A 81 -9.23 -0.34 -4.88
CA LEU A 81 -8.01 -1.11 -4.70
C LEU A 81 -7.86 -2.16 -5.80
N ARG A 82 -8.94 -2.84 -6.18
CA ARG A 82 -8.92 -3.80 -7.30
C ARG A 82 -8.65 -3.09 -8.63
N LEU A 83 -9.23 -1.93 -8.84
CA LEU A 83 -9.02 -1.15 -10.06
C LEU A 83 -7.56 -0.77 -10.23
N TYR A 84 -6.89 -0.36 -9.16
CA TYR A 84 -5.50 0.10 -9.18
C TYR A 84 -4.48 -0.99 -8.88
N ALA A 85 -4.90 -2.23 -8.63
CA ALA A 85 -4.01 -3.29 -8.15
C ALA A 85 -2.83 -3.55 -9.09
N SER A 86 -3.05 -3.58 -10.40
CA SER A 86 -1.97 -3.78 -11.37
C SER A 86 -0.97 -2.63 -11.34
N THR A 87 -1.47 -1.40 -11.25
CA THR A 87 -0.62 -0.20 -11.17
C THR A 87 0.23 -0.25 -9.91
N ILE A 88 -0.40 -0.53 -8.76
CA ILE A 88 0.29 -0.61 -7.47
C ILE A 88 1.37 -1.70 -7.50
N ASN A 89 1.04 -2.89 -7.98
CA ASN A 89 1.99 -3.98 -8.08
C ASN A 89 3.17 -3.65 -9.00
N SER A 90 2.92 -2.94 -10.10
CA SER A 90 3.97 -2.57 -11.04
C SER A 90 4.98 -1.61 -10.42
N TRP A 91 4.56 -0.76 -9.49
CA TRP A 91 5.44 0.24 -8.87
C TRP A 91 6.61 -0.36 -8.11
N LYS A 92 6.47 -1.58 -7.61
CA LYS A 92 7.58 -2.25 -6.92
C LYS A 92 8.79 -2.48 -7.83
N VAL A 93 8.55 -2.81 -9.09
CA VAL A 93 9.60 -3.11 -10.07
C VAL A 93 9.94 -1.89 -10.92
N GLU A 94 8.91 -1.22 -11.45
CA GLU A 94 9.10 -0.13 -12.41
C GLU A 94 9.87 1.05 -11.81
N THR A 95 9.58 1.40 -10.56
CA THR A 95 10.25 2.54 -9.91
C THR A 95 11.71 2.26 -9.58
N ARG A 96 12.14 0.99 -9.55
CA ARG A 96 13.51 0.62 -9.15
C ARG A 96 14.40 0.24 -10.33
N TYR A 97 13.82 -0.29 -11.41
CA TYR A 97 14.59 -0.91 -12.48
C TYR A 97 14.31 -0.33 -13.87
N ASN A 98 13.33 0.55 -14.01
CA ASN A 98 12.98 1.16 -15.29
C ASN A 98 13.19 2.66 -15.26
N ASP A 99 14.32 3.12 -15.81
CA ASP A 99 14.69 4.53 -15.83
C ASP A 99 13.74 5.40 -16.65
N LYS A 100 12.93 4.77 -17.52
CA LYS A 100 11.97 5.49 -18.39
C LYS A 100 10.57 5.51 -17.80
N PHE A 101 10.37 4.88 -16.64
CA PHE A 101 9.05 4.83 -16.02
C PHE A 101 8.67 6.21 -15.48
N VAL A 102 7.45 6.63 -15.79
CA VAL A 102 6.86 7.86 -15.24
C VAL A 102 5.45 7.53 -14.78
N ALA A 103 5.20 7.67 -13.48
CA ALA A 103 3.87 7.47 -12.93
C ALA A 103 2.96 8.66 -13.25
N LEU A 104 1.68 8.39 -13.47
CA LEU A 104 0.68 9.45 -13.65
C LEU A 104 0.33 10.06 -12.29
N ILE A 105 0.28 11.38 -12.23
CA ILE A 105 -0.05 12.08 -10.98
C ILE A 105 -1.45 11.73 -10.50
N GLU A 106 -2.39 11.48 -11.41
CA GLU A 106 -3.75 11.07 -11.06
C GLU A 106 -3.75 9.75 -10.31
N ASP A 107 -2.93 8.80 -10.76
CA ASP A 107 -2.79 7.50 -10.09
C ASP A 107 -2.18 7.67 -8.70
N ILE A 108 -1.16 8.49 -8.59
CA ILE A 108 -0.51 8.77 -7.29
C ILE A 108 -1.53 9.35 -6.32
N ASN A 109 -2.32 10.32 -6.74
CA ASN A 109 -3.31 10.98 -5.87
C ASN A 109 -4.39 10.00 -5.41
N GLU A 110 -4.89 9.14 -6.31
CA GLU A 110 -5.90 8.14 -5.95
C GLU A 110 -5.32 7.08 -5.00
N ILE A 111 -4.11 6.63 -5.27
CA ILE A 111 -3.48 5.58 -4.46
C ILE A 111 -3.08 6.10 -3.08
N ARG A 112 -2.71 7.39 -2.95
CA ARG A 112 -2.50 8.02 -1.65
C ARG A 112 -3.75 7.92 -0.77
N ILE A 113 -4.92 8.20 -1.35
CA ILE A 113 -6.20 8.11 -0.64
C ILE A 113 -6.48 6.67 -0.22
N ILE A 114 -6.25 5.71 -1.12
CA ILE A 114 -6.43 4.28 -0.81
C ILE A 114 -5.55 3.87 0.37
N ALA A 115 -4.27 4.27 0.34
CA ALA A 115 -3.34 3.95 1.42
C ALA A 115 -3.79 4.53 2.76
N ASP A 116 -4.27 5.77 2.76
CA ASP A 116 -4.76 6.43 3.98
C ASP A 116 -5.98 5.72 4.54
N GLU A 117 -6.92 5.32 3.69
CA GLU A 117 -8.12 4.60 4.13
C GLU A 117 -7.78 3.23 4.70
N LEU A 118 -6.83 2.51 4.07
CA LEU A 118 -6.37 1.23 4.58
C LEU A 118 -5.73 1.36 5.96
N ILE A 119 -4.82 2.32 6.11
CA ILE A 119 -4.11 2.53 7.38
C ILE A 119 -5.09 2.95 8.48
N LYS A 120 -6.01 3.85 8.16
CA LYS A 120 -7.02 4.30 9.11
C LYS A 120 -7.86 3.12 9.59
N TYR A 121 -8.26 2.24 8.70
CA TYR A 121 -9.02 1.05 9.06
C TYR A 121 -8.16 0.11 9.92
N CYS A 122 -6.91 -0.13 9.55
CA CYS A 122 -5.99 -0.95 10.34
C CYS A 122 -5.84 -0.40 11.76
N GLU A 123 -5.70 0.91 11.89
CA GLU A 123 -5.59 1.56 13.21
C GLU A 123 -6.84 1.36 14.05
N SER A 124 -8.02 1.33 13.41
CA SER A 124 -9.29 1.10 14.11
C SER A 124 -9.38 -0.30 14.71
N LEU A 125 -8.60 -1.24 14.21
CA LEU A 125 -8.57 -2.63 14.69
C LEU A 125 -7.57 -2.85 15.83
N VAL A 126 -6.72 -1.87 16.12
CA VAL A 126 -5.78 -1.98 17.25
C VAL A 126 -6.57 -2.02 18.53
N ARG A 127 -6.39 -3.09 19.31
CA ARG A 127 -7.05 -3.24 20.59
C ARG A 127 -6.17 -2.68 21.70
N ILE A 128 -6.78 -1.86 22.53
CA ILE A 128 -6.16 -1.40 23.77
C ILE A 128 -6.60 -2.39 24.83
N GLU A 129 -5.67 -3.13 25.38
CA GLU A 129 -5.93 -4.06 26.46
C GLU A 129 -5.56 -3.42 27.81
#